data_cf90d0c635d0e7e93266ea1b24051c48
#
_entry.id   cf90d0c635d0e7e93266ea1b24051c48
#
_cell.length_a   1.000
_cell.length_b   1.000
_cell.length_c   1.000
_cell.angle_alpha   90.00
_cell.angle_beta   90.00
_cell.angle_gamma   90.00
#
_symmetry.space_group_name_H-M   'P 1'
#
loop_
_entity.id
_entity.type
_entity.pdbx_description
1 polymer ?
#
loop_
_entity_poly.entity_id
_entity_poly.type
_entity_poly.pdbx_seq_one_letter_code
_entity_poly.pdbx_strand_id
1 'polypeptide(L)'
;MALDPKALITRHAPIDRVFHWVTALAVLLLMASAFLPIVGLEFSWVPLHWITGVVLCIAVLFHVVQSTFFRRLKCMLIRPRHLREFAAGKKAAKYTLPQKLMHAVLGFAVLVASATGAIMLAKVDTPLWQRNPYLLDAATWGVVYVLHGAAALAILTLTMAHVYFSLLPEKRAYLRAMIGGQMTREEAAQFHDPARWSGNRKDDPKENGQ
;
A
#
# COMPACT_ATOMS: atom_id res chain seq x y z
N MET A 1 -28.03 -11.01 24.25
CA MET A 1 -28.63 -10.45 23.02
C MET A 1 -27.71 -10.76 21.86
N ALA A 2 -28.14 -11.56 20.87
CA ALA A 2 -27.29 -11.89 19.71
C ALA A 2 -27.06 -10.61 18.89
N LEU A 3 -25.82 -10.34 18.52
CA LEU A 3 -25.48 -9.18 17.68
C LEU A 3 -25.98 -9.44 16.26
N ASP A 4 -26.62 -8.43 15.65
CA ASP A 4 -27.11 -8.51 14.27
C ASP A 4 -25.97 -8.84 13.28
N PRO A 5 -26.02 -9.99 12.56
CA PRO A 5 -24.99 -10.39 11.60
C PRO A 5 -24.82 -9.40 10.44
N LYS A 6 -25.90 -8.70 10.07
CA LYS A 6 -25.92 -7.71 8.97
C LYS A 6 -25.45 -6.32 9.40
N ALA A 7 -25.23 -6.09 10.69
CA ALA A 7 -24.75 -4.81 11.17
C ALA A 7 -23.39 -4.47 10.53
N LEU A 8 -23.24 -3.22 10.06
CA LEU A 8 -22.03 -2.72 9.45
C LEU A 8 -20.98 -2.38 10.50
N ILE A 9 -19.75 -2.76 10.25
CA ILE A 9 -18.58 -2.41 11.05
C ILE A 9 -17.57 -1.66 10.21
N THR A 10 -16.94 -0.64 10.77
CA THR A 10 -15.88 0.14 10.08
C THR A 10 -14.62 -0.70 9.98
N ARG A 11 -14.18 -0.96 8.74
CA ARG A 11 -12.93 -1.65 8.46
C ARG A 11 -11.78 -0.67 8.19
N HIS A 12 -12.02 0.32 7.34
CA HIS A 12 -11.03 1.30 6.93
C HIS A 12 -11.54 2.72 7.20
N ALA A 13 -10.74 3.53 7.88
CA ALA A 13 -11.05 4.94 8.07
C ALA A 13 -10.97 5.69 6.73
N PRO A 14 -11.67 6.81 6.57
CA PRO A 14 -11.64 7.61 5.33
C PRO A 14 -10.21 7.95 4.88
N ILE A 15 -9.36 8.37 5.82
CA ILE A 15 -7.97 8.72 5.54
C ILE A 15 -7.15 7.55 4.95
N ASP A 16 -7.39 6.31 5.41
CA ASP A 16 -6.70 5.12 4.88
C ASP A 16 -7.12 4.84 3.44
N ARG A 17 -8.40 5.06 3.13
CA ARG A 17 -8.96 4.86 1.79
C ARG A 17 -8.43 5.92 0.82
N VAL A 18 -8.43 7.19 1.22
CA VAL A 18 -7.87 8.28 0.41
C VAL A 18 -6.39 8.00 0.12
N PHE A 19 -5.61 7.69 1.15
CA PHE A 19 -4.21 7.33 0.99
C PHE A 19 -4.02 6.16 0.01
N HIS A 20 -4.80 5.09 0.18
CA HIS A 20 -4.72 3.92 -0.70
C HIS A 20 -5.00 4.28 -2.15
N TRP A 21 -6.07 5.03 -2.44
CA TRP A 21 -6.46 5.36 -3.81
C TRP A 21 -5.52 6.38 -4.47
N VAL A 22 -5.03 7.35 -3.71
CA VAL A 22 -3.98 8.29 -4.20
C VAL A 22 -2.70 7.51 -4.55
N THR A 23 -2.26 6.62 -3.67
CA THR A 23 -1.07 5.79 -3.90
C THR A 23 -1.27 4.83 -5.07
N ALA A 24 -2.45 4.19 -5.18
CA ALA A 24 -2.77 3.29 -6.29
C ALA A 24 -2.72 4.02 -7.64
N LEU A 25 -3.35 5.19 -7.72
CA LEU A 25 -3.32 6.01 -8.94
C LEU A 25 -1.88 6.43 -9.28
N ALA A 26 -1.11 6.92 -8.30
CA ALA A 26 0.28 7.30 -8.51
C ALA A 26 1.13 6.13 -9.02
N VAL A 27 1.00 4.94 -8.41
CA VAL A 27 1.71 3.72 -8.86
C VAL A 27 1.32 3.36 -10.28
N LEU A 28 0.02 3.37 -10.63
CA LEU A 28 -0.43 3.06 -12.00
C LEU A 28 0.11 4.06 -13.03
N LEU A 29 0.13 5.36 -12.72
CA LEU A 29 0.72 6.37 -13.60
C LEU A 29 2.23 6.23 -13.75
N LEU A 30 2.95 5.89 -12.65
CA LEU A 30 4.38 5.62 -12.69
C LEU A 30 4.69 4.37 -13.53
N MET A 31 3.90 3.32 -13.40
CA MET A 31 4.04 2.11 -14.22
C MET A 31 3.75 2.42 -15.70
N ALA A 32 2.67 3.14 -15.99
CA ALA A 32 2.34 3.53 -17.35
C ALA A 32 3.47 4.36 -17.98
N SER A 33 3.96 5.38 -17.27
CA SER A 33 5.05 6.24 -17.77
C SER A 33 6.41 5.54 -17.88
N ALA A 34 6.64 4.44 -17.13
CA ALA A 34 7.87 3.66 -17.22
C ALA A 34 7.81 2.61 -18.33
N PHE A 35 6.68 1.93 -18.52
CA PHE A 35 6.60 0.74 -19.39
C PHE A 35 5.97 1.01 -20.76
N LEU A 36 5.06 1.98 -20.91
CA LEU A 36 4.45 2.28 -22.21
C LEU A 36 5.45 2.79 -23.25
N PRO A 37 6.46 3.63 -22.92
CA PRO A 37 7.50 3.99 -23.86
C PRO A 37 8.32 2.81 -24.36
N ILE A 38 8.54 1.78 -23.52
CA ILE A 38 9.29 0.57 -23.88
C ILE A 38 8.56 -0.23 -24.96
N VAL A 39 7.23 -0.21 -24.96
CA VAL A 39 6.40 -0.88 -25.98
C VAL A 39 6.08 0.01 -27.18
N GLY A 40 6.76 1.15 -27.33
CA GLY A 40 6.70 2.03 -28.50
C GLY A 40 5.64 3.12 -28.45
N LEU A 41 5.01 3.38 -27.30
CA LEU A 41 4.08 4.51 -27.15
C LEU A 41 4.85 5.79 -26.86
N GLU A 42 4.82 6.72 -27.81
CA GLU A 42 5.53 8.00 -27.71
C GLU A 42 4.67 9.06 -27.02
N PHE A 43 5.15 9.60 -25.91
CA PHE A 43 4.60 10.74 -25.18
C PHE A 43 5.65 11.35 -24.24
N SER A 44 5.39 12.53 -23.71
CA SER A 44 6.28 13.21 -22.76
C SER A 44 6.24 12.53 -21.37
N TRP A 45 6.77 11.30 -21.27
CA TRP A 45 6.70 10.48 -20.08
C TRP A 45 7.57 10.97 -18.91
N VAL A 46 8.71 11.61 -19.19
CA VAL A 46 9.66 12.07 -18.14
C VAL A 46 9.02 13.04 -17.15
N PRO A 47 8.36 14.15 -17.57
CA PRO A 47 7.66 15.03 -16.66
C PRO A 47 6.57 14.31 -15.86
N LEU A 48 5.75 13.50 -16.53
CA LEU A 48 4.70 12.72 -15.86
C LEU A 48 5.30 11.80 -14.78
N HIS A 49 6.41 11.10 -15.09
CA HIS A 49 7.04 10.15 -14.19
C HIS A 49 7.58 10.83 -12.93
N TRP A 50 8.44 11.86 -13.09
CA TRP A 50 9.06 12.47 -11.92
C TRP A 50 8.04 13.26 -11.06
N ILE A 51 7.07 13.96 -11.65
CA ILE A 51 6.03 14.68 -10.89
C ILE A 51 5.19 13.68 -10.07
N THR A 52 4.75 12.61 -10.72
CA THR A 52 3.98 11.56 -10.03
C THR A 52 4.84 10.86 -8.97
N GLY A 53 6.14 10.68 -9.21
CA GLY A 53 7.10 10.15 -8.24
C GLY A 53 7.21 11.02 -7.00
N VAL A 54 7.27 12.34 -7.14
CA VAL A 54 7.26 13.29 -6.01
C VAL A 54 5.95 13.17 -5.23
N VAL A 55 4.81 13.11 -5.91
CA VAL A 55 3.49 12.90 -5.25
C VAL A 55 3.49 11.60 -4.45
N LEU A 56 4.01 10.50 -5.02
CA LEU A 56 4.13 9.23 -4.31
C LEU A 56 5.05 9.34 -3.08
N CYS A 57 6.21 9.99 -3.21
CA CYS A 57 7.13 10.20 -2.08
C CYS A 57 6.46 10.98 -0.93
N ILE A 58 5.72 12.05 -1.24
CA ILE A 58 4.97 12.82 -0.24
C ILE A 58 3.90 11.95 0.42
N ALA A 59 3.14 11.18 -0.35
CA ALA A 59 2.12 10.28 0.18
C ALA A 59 2.72 9.19 1.09
N VAL A 60 3.85 8.59 0.70
CA VAL A 60 4.57 7.59 1.50
C VAL A 60 5.11 8.20 2.78
N LEU A 61 5.72 9.38 2.72
CA LEU A 61 6.21 10.10 3.90
C LEU A 61 5.06 10.40 4.87
N PHE A 62 3.95 10.91 4.37
CA PHE A 62 2.74 11.14 5.16
C PHE A 62 2.25 9.85 5.83
N HIS A 63 2.21 8.73 5.10
CA HIS A 63 1.80 7.43 5.63
C HIS A 63 2.75 6.95 6.74
N VAL A 64 4.06 7.06 6.55
CA VAL A 64 5.07 6.69 7.55
C VAL A 64 4.90 7.52 8.82
N VAL A 65 4.76 8.85 8.70
CA VAL A 65 4.52 9.75 9.84
C VAL A 65 3.21 9.40 10.54
N GLN A 66 2.11 9.26 9.79
CA GLN A 66 0.81 8.92 10.35
C GLN A 66 0.81 7.57 11.07
N SER A 67 1.43 6.54 10.46
CA SER A 67 1.47 5.20 11.05
C SER A 67 2.36 5.13 12.29
N THR A 68 3.44 5.92 12.35
CA THR A 68 4.39 5.93 13.45
C THR A 68 3.83 6.70 14.65
N PHE A 69 3.29 7.90 14.43
CA PHE A 69 2.90 8.79 15.50
C PHE A 69 1.42 8.69 15.91
N PHE A 70 0.52 8.39 14.98
CA PHE A 70 -0.92 8.45 15.23
C PHE A 70 -1.61 7.09 15.17
N ARG A 71 -0.97 6.04 14.63
CA ARG A 71 -1.57 4.71 14.47
C ARG A 71 -0.69 3.62 15.05
N ARG A 72 -1.35 2.53 15.47
CA ARG A 72 -0.63 1.37 16.00
C ARG A 72 -0.01 0.56 14.86
N LEU A 73 1.25 0.84 14.49
CA LEU A 73 2.09 -0.01 13.60
C LEU A 73 2.01 -1.50 13.95
N LYS A 74 1.77 -1.80 15.23
CA LYS A 74 1.76 -3.17 15.78
C LYS A 74 0.81 -4.14 15.05
N CYS A 75 -0.29 -3.65 14.44
CA CYS A 75 -1.24 -4.53 13.74
C CYS A 75 -0.73 -5.05 12.39
N MET A 76 0.19 -4.32 11.74
CA MET A 76 0.78 -4.72 10.45
C MET A 76 2.11 -5.47 10.59
N LEU A 77 2.76 -5.42 11.76
CA LEU A 77 4.01 -6.13 11.99
C LEU A 77 3.80 -7.65 11.90
N ILE A 78 4.69 -8.31 11.16
CA ILE A 78 4.76 -9.76 11.09
C ILE A 78 5.53 -10.27 12.30
N ARG A 79 4.95 -11.23 13.04
CA ARG A 79 5.54 -11.85 14.21
C ARG A 79 5.55 -13.36 14.03
N PRO A 80 6.47 -14.12 14.64
CA PRO A 80 6.53 -15.58 14.52
C PRO A 80 5.20 -16.29 14.86
N ARG A 81 4.42 -15.72 15.80
CA ARG A 81 3.08 -16.24 16.14
C ARG A 81 2.12 -16.24 14.94
N HIS A 82 2.19 -15.23 14.04
CA HIS A 82 1.30 -15.16 12.88
C HIS A 82 1.57 -16.28 11.88
N LEU A 83 2.84 -16.70 11.74
CA LEU A 83 3.22 -17.85 10.91
C LEU A 83 2.66 -19.15 11.50
N ARG A 84 2.80 -19.35 12.82
CA ARG A 84 2.26 -20.54 13.52
C ARG A 84 0.73 -20.59 13.44
N GLU A 85 0.06 -19.45 13.65
CA GLU A 85 -1.40 -19.35 13.57
C GLU A 85 -1.90 -19.63 12.15
N PHE A 86 -1.20 -19.12 11.12
CA PHE A 86 -1.52 -19.36 9.72
C PHE A 86 -1.34 -20.85 9.36
N ALA A 87 -0.21 -21.47 9.76
CA ALA A 87 0.05 -22.88 9.54
C ALA A 87 -0.97 -23.79 10.26
N ALA A 88 -1.49 -23.34 11.43
CA ALA A 88 -2.53 -24.04 12.19
C ALA A 88 -3.97 -23.74 11.68
N GLY A 89 -4.15 -23.03 10.56
CA GLY A 89 -5.47 -22.71 10.02
C GLY A 89 -6.33 -21.78 10.89
N LYS A 90 -5.74 -21.09 11.86
CA LYS A 90 -6.47 -20.18 12.77
C LYS A 90 -6.87 -18.89 12.05
N LYS A 91 -8.10 -18.44 12.32
CA LYS A 91 -8.56 -17.14 11.80
C LYS A 91 -7.69 -16.00 12.33
N ALA A 92 -7.32 -15.08 11.42
CA ALA A 92 -6.51 -13.91 11.76
C ALA A 92 -7.34 -12.87 12.53
N ALA A 93 -6.65 -11.95 13.20
CA ALA A 93 -7.25 -10.71 13.69
C ALA A 93 -7.68 -9.81 12.48
N LYS A 94 -7.49 -8.49 12.51
CA LYS A 94 -7.90 -7.57 11.44
C LYS A 94 -7.24 -7.85 10.07
N TYR A 95 -5.97 -8.29 10.05
CA TYR A 95 -5.19 -8.54 8.83
C TYR A 95 -4.61 -9.96 8.82
N THR A 96 -4.81 -10.67 7.71
CA THR A 96 -4.26 -12.01 7.49
C THR A 96 -2.75 -11.95 7.21
N LEU A 97 -2.04 -13.06 7.36
CA LEU A 97 -0.61 -13.11 7.06
C LEU A 97 -0.28 -12.74 5.61
N PRO A 98 -1.00 -13.23 4.57
CA PRO A 98 -0.77 -12.79 3.20
C PRO A 98 -0.97 -11.28 2.99
N GLN A 99 -1.97 -10.66 3.64
CA GLN A 99 -2.17 -9.21 3.57
C GLN A 99 -1.00 -8.42 4.17
N LYS A 100 -0.48 -8.88 5.33
CA LYS A 100 0.69 -8.27 5.98
C LYS A 100 1.94 -8.42 5.12
N LEU A 101 2.15 -9.60 4.53
CA LEU A 101 3.30 -9.88 3.68
C LEU A 101 3.24 -9.03 2.40
N MET A 102 2.09 -8.97 1.73
CA MET A 102 1.89 -8.12 0.55
C MET A 102 2.19 -6.64 0.87
N HIS A 103 1.66 -6.13 1.98
CA HIS A 103 1.95 -4.75 2.42
C HIS A 103 3.44 -4.53 2.70
N ALA A 104 4.12 -5.46 3.37
CA ALA A 104 5.52 -5.33 3.72
C ALA A 104 6.43 -5.35 2.47
N VAL A 105 6.21 -6.31 1.57
CA VAL A 105 7.05 -6.49 0.37
C VAL A 105 6.80 -5.38 -0.64
N LEU A 106 5.53 -5.04 -0.90
CA LEU A 106 5.18 -3.92 -1.79
C LEU A 106 5.67 -2.59 -1.21
N GLY A 107 5.47 -2.37 0.11
CA GLY A 107 5.96 -1.17 0.79
C GLY A 107 7.48 -1.04 0.71
N PHE A 108 8.23 -2.13 0.89
CA PHE A 108 9.69 -2.13 0.73
C PHE A 108 10.10 -1.79 -0.71
N ALA A 109 9.47 -2.40 -1.72
CA ALA A 109 9.76 -2.09 -3.12
C ALA A 109 9.48 -0.62 -3.46
N VAL A 110 8.35 -0.07 -2.96
CA VAL A 110 8.01 1.35 -3.13
C VAL A 110 9.03 2.26 -2.43
N LEU A 111 9.52 1.91 -1.25
CA LEU A 111 10.57 2.69 -0.57
C LEU A 111 11.88 2.69 -1.36
N VAL A 112 12.30 1.54 -1.90
CA VAL A 112 13.50 1.44 -2.74
C VAL A 112 13.33 2.27 -4.02
N ALA A 113 12.18 2.15 -4.71
CA ALA A 113 11.90 2.94 -5.91
C ALA A 113 11.86 4.44 -5.62
N SER A 114 11.25 4.86 -4.49
CA SER A 114 11.19 6.25 -4.08
C SER A 114 12.57 6.82 -3.75
N ALA A 115 13.39 6.10 -2.99
CA ALA A 115 14.74 6.54 -2.63
C ALA A 115 15.65 6.65 -3.87
N THR A 116 15.65 5.63 -4.72
CA THR A 116 16.45 5.64 -5.96
C THR A 116 15.93 6.66 -6.96
N GLY A 117 14.60 6.81 -7.10
CA GLY A 117 13.98 7.84 -7.94
C GLY A 117 14.31 9.26 -7.49
N ALA A 118 14.32 9.52 -6.18
CA ALA A 118 14.75 10.81 -5.62
C ALA A 118 16.22 11.13 -5.96
N ILE A 119 17.11 10.14 -5.91
CA ILE A 119 18.50 10.32 -6.37
C ILE A 119 18.55 10.59 -7.88
N MET A 120 17.75 9.87 -8.68
CA MET A 120 17.70 10.04 -10.15
C MET A 120 17.16 11.40 -10.58
N LEU A 121 16.39 12.10 -9.73
CA LEU A 121 15.95 13.48 -10.00
C LEU A 121 17.13 14.44 -10.25
N ALA A 122 18.32 14.17 -9.70
CA ALA A 122 19.52 14.95 -9.98
C ALA A 122 19.91 14.96 -11.48
N LYS A 123 19.42 14.00 -12.27
CA LYS A 123 19.68 13.91 -13.72
C LYS A 123 18.56 14.53 -14.59
N VAL A 124 17.56 15.14 -13.98
CA VAL A 124 16.42 15.75 -14.68
C VAL A 124 16.43 17.25 -14.48
N ASP A 125 16.31 17.99 -15.58
CA ASP A 125 16.06 19.43 -15.52
C ASP A 125 14.63 19.66 -15.04
N THR A 126 14.48 20.48 -14.01
CA THR A 126 13.19 20.85 -13.44
C THR A 126 13.11 22.36 -13.25
N PRO A 127 11.93 22.94 -13.04
CA PRO A 127 11.82 24.36 -12.70
C PRO A 127 12.53 24.77 -11.40
N LEU A 128 12.86 23.79 -10.53
CA LEU A 128 13.43 24.01 -9.20
C LEU A 128 14.95 23.86 -9.15
N TRP A 129 15.54 23.07 -10.07
CA TRP A 129 16.99 22.85 -10.15
C TRP A 129 17.43 22.42 -11.54
N GLN A 130 18.69 22.71 -11.87
CA GLN A 130 19.34 22.22 -13.07
C GLN A 130 19.91 20.81 -12.83
N ARG A 131 19.90 19.99 -13.89
CA ARG A 131 20.45 18.62 -13.82
C ARG A 131 21.93 18.62 -13.48
N ASN A 132 22.34 17.70 -12.63
CA ASN A 132 23.74 17.40 -12.34
C ASN A 132 24.02 15.92 -12.53
N PRO A 133 24.44 15.46 -13.73
CA PRO A 133 24.72 14.06 -14.00
C PRO A 133 26.01 13.57 -13.30
N TYR A 134 26.84 14.48 -12.80
CA TYR A 134 28.12 14.19 -12.15
C TYR A 134 28.05 14.12 -10.63
N LEU A 135 26.82 14.16 -10.06
CA LEU A 135 26.60 14.07 -8.61
C LEU A 135 27.19 12.78 -8.02
N LEU A 136 27.13 11.67 -8.75
CA LEU A 136 27.68 10.39 -8.37
C LEU A 136 28.60 9.87 -9.50
N ASP A 137 29.52 8.97 -9.15
CA ASP A 137 30.34 8.26 -10.13
C ASP A 137 29.50 7.28 -10.98
N ALA A 138 30.05 6.85 -12.12
CA ALA A 138 29.34 6.01 -13.08
C ALA A 138 28.91 4.63 -12.49
N ALA A 139 29.73 4.03 -11.64
CA ALA A 139 29.42 2.74 -11.03
C ALA A 139 28.25 2.88 -10.04
N THR A 140 28.25 3.91 -9.21
CA THR A 140 27.15 4.22 -8.28
C THR A 140 25.84 4.52 -9.03
N TRP A 141 25.91 5.29 -10.14
CA TRP A 141 24.73 5.48 -11.00
C TRP A 141 24.20 4.15 -11.55
N GLY A 142 25.08 3.23 -11.96
CA GLY A 142 24.69 1.91 -12.42
C GLY A 142 23.89 1.15 -11.35
N VAL A 143 24.33 1.16 -10.10
CA VAL A 143 23.62 0.54 -8.98
C VAL A 143 22.25 1.18 -8.77
N VAL A 144 22.16 2.52 -8.79
CA VAL A 144 20.89 3.25 -8.63
C VAL A 144 19.87 2.84 -9.70
N TYR A 145 20.30 2.77 -10.98
CA TYR A 145 19.42 2.35 -12.07
C TYR A 145 18.95 0.91 -11.93
N VAL A 146 19.85 -0.01 -11.59
CA VAL A 146 19.50 -1.43 -11.40
C VAL A 146 18.51 -1.59 -10.26
N LEU A 147 18.71 -0.93 -9.12
CA LEU A 147 17.82 -1.01 -7.98
C LEU A 147 16.45 -0.39 -8.31
N HIS A 148 16.42 0.76 -9.01
CA HIS A 148 15.17 1.38 -9.42
C HIS A 148 14.36 0.49 -10.38
N GLY A 149 15.02 -0.07 -11.40
CA GLY A 149 14.40 -0.98 -12.35
C GLY A 149 13.93 -2.28 -11.70
N ALA A 150 14.73 -2.88 -10.83
CA ALA A 150 14.34 -4.08 -10.10
C ALA A 150 13.14 -3.81 -9.17
N ALA A 151 13.13 -2.67 -8.48
CA ALA A 151 11.98 -2.26 -7.66
C ALA A 151 10.73 -2.02 -8.52
N ALA A 152 10.86 -1.40 -9.70
CA ALA A 152 9.75 -1.17 -10.62
C ALA A 152 9.13 -2.49 -11.12
N LEU A 153 9.97 -3.48 -11.50
CA LEU A 153 9.49 -4.81 -11.89
C LEU A 153 8.82 -5.56 -10.73
N ALA A 154 9.37 -5.44 -9.51
CA ALA A 154 8.75 -6.01 -8.33
C ALA A 154 7.38 -5.35 -8.04
N ILE A 155 7.27 -4.03 -8.13
CA ILE A 155 6.01 -3.29 -7.96
C ILE A 155 5.01 -3.72 -9.03
N LEU A 156 5.40 -3.85 -10.29
CA LEU A 156 4.53 -4.33 -11.38
C LEU A 156 3.94 -5.71 -11.03
N THR A 157 4.81 -6.67 -10.74
CA THR A 157 4.40 -8.05 -10.42
C THR A 157 3.49 -8.12 -9.20
N LEU A 158 3.86 -7.42 -8.13
CA LEU A 158 3.08 -7.40 -6.89
C LEU A 158 1.74 -6.68 -7.05
N THR A 159 1.70 -5.62 -7.85
CA THR A 159 0.44 -4.91 -8.15
C THR A 159 -0.49 -5.78 -8.96
N MET A 160 0.01 -6.52 -9.98
CA MET A 160 -0.79 -7.48 -10.74
C MET A 160 -1.36 -8.57 -9.82
N ALA A 161 -0.53 -9.15 -8.96
CA ALA A 161 -0.98 -10.15 -7.98
C ALA A 161 -2.01 -9.55 -7.00
N HIS A 162 -1.76 -8.33 -6.48
CA HIS A 162 -2.67 -7.65 -5.57
C HIS A 162 -4.05 -7.40 -6.20
N VAL A 163 -4.08 -6.89 -7.43
CA VAL A 163 -5.33 -6.65 -8.17
C VAL A 163 -6.05 -7.98 -8.43
N TYR A 164 -5.33 -8.99 -8.93
CA TYR A 164 -5.90 -10.32 -9.17
C TYR A 164 -6.59 -10.88 -7.92
N PHE A 165 -5.88 -10.95 -6.79
CA PHE A 165 -6.45 -11.46 -5.54
C PHE A 165 -7.60 -10.60 -5.00
N SER A 166 -7.59 -9.29 -5.25
CA SER A 166 -8.66 -8.39 -4.81
C SER A 166 -9.96 -8.57 -5.60
N LEU A 167 -9.88 -9.03 -6.84
CA LEU A 167 -11.03 -9.25 -7.74
C LEU A 167 -11.67 -10.63 -7.56
N LEU A 168 -11.04 -11.57 -6.85
CA LEU A 168 -11.62 -12.89 -6.60
C LEU A 168 -12.99 -12.76 -5.90
N PRO A 169 -13.99 -13.58 -6.30
CA PRO A 169 -15.35 -13.52 -5.74
C PRO A 169 -15.36 -13.57 -4.20
N GLU A 170 -14.53 -14.42 -3.60
CA GLU A 170 -14.42 -14.60 -2.15
C GLU A 170 -13.82 -13.38 -1.45
N LYS A 171 -13.16 -12.47 -2.18
CA LYS A 171 -12.50 -11.28 -1.64
C LYS A 171 -13.24 -9.98 -1.91
N ARG A 172 -14.38 -10.03 -2.60
CA ARG A 172 -15.19 -8.84 -2.95
C ARG A 172 -15.61 -8.01 -1.75
N ALA A 173 -15.82 -8.64 -0.58
CA ALA A 173 -16.10 -7.92 0.66
C ALA A 173 -14.97 -6.96 1.05
N TYR A 174 -13.72 -7.35 0.82
CA TYR A 174 -12.55 -6.49 1.08
C TYR A 174 -12.47 -5.32 0.10
N LEU A 175 -12.74 -5.57 -1.19
CA LEU A 175 -12.77 -4.52 -2.21
C LEU A 175 -13.87 -3.48 -1.88
N ARG A 176 -15.09 -3.93 -1.56
CA ARG A 176 -16.17 -3.05 -1.11
C ARG A 176 -15.78 -2.25 0.14
N ALA A 177 -15.12 -2.90 1.10
CA ALA A 177 -14.64 -2.22 2.31
C ALA A 177 -13.54 -1.20 2.02
N MET A 178 -12.71 -1.40 0.98
CA MET A 178 -11.71 -0.41 0.58
C MET A 178 -12.35 0.79 -0.14
N ILE A 179 -13.50 0.60 -0.80
CA ILE A 179 -14.27 1.69 -1.43
C ILE A 179 -15.18 2.38 -0.40
N GLY A 180 -16.03 1.62 0.30
CA GLY A 180 -17.07 2.13 1.20
C GLY A 180 -16.63 2.32 2.66
N GLY A 181 -15.53 1.69 3.08
CA GLY A 181 -15.02 1.76 4.46
C GLY A 181 -15.57 0.70 5.39
N GLN A 182 -16.65 0.01 5.03
CA GLN A 182 -17.43 -0.85 5.90
C GLN A 182 -17.58 -2.27 5.35
N MET A 183 -17.83 -3.23 6.23
CA MET A 183 -18.24 -4.59 5.92
C MET A 183 -19.23 -5.08 6.97
N THR A 184 -19.99 -6.16 6.68
CA THR A 184 -20.91 -6.74 7.65
C THR A 184 -20.15 -7.55 8.71
N ARG A 185 -20.78 -7.74 9.89
CA ARG A 185 -20.21 -8.61 10.94
C ARG A 185 -20.07 -10.04 10.45
N GLU A 186 -20.99 -10.53 9.65
CA GLU A 186 -20.95 -11.87 9.06
C GLU A 186 -19.73 -12.02 8.13
N GLU A 187 -19.52 -11.09 7.21
CA GLU A 187 -18.34 -11.08 6.33
C GLU A 187 -17.03 -11.01 7.13
N ALA A 188 -17.01 -10.20 8.18
CA ALA A 188 -15.85 -10.13 9.06
C ALA A 188 -15.59 -11.47 9.77
N ALA A 189 -16.63 -12.12 10.32
CA ALA A 189 -16.52 -13.38 11.01
C ALA A 189 -16.14 -14.56 10.10
N GLN A 190 -16.45 -14.47 8.80
CA GLN A 190 -16.05 -15.47 7.81
C GLN A 190 -14.51 -15.61 7.73
N PHE A 191 -13.79 -14.49 7.70
CA PHE A 191 -12.34 -14.44 7.44
C PHE A 191 -11.49 -14.15 8.69
N HIS A 192 -12.09 -13.56 9.72
CA HIS A 192 -11.40 -13.04 10.89
C HIS A 192 -12.00 -13.60 12.18
N ASP A 193 -11.20 -13.60 13.25
CA ASP A 193 -11.67 -13.90 14.59
C ASP A 193 -12.28 -12.65 15.22
N PRO A 194 -13.63 -12.63 15.47
CA PRO A 194 -14.30 -11.47 16.04
C PRO A 194 -13.77 -11.05 17.41
N ALA A 195 -13.31 -12.03 18.23
CA ALA A 195 -12.77 -11.76 19.57
C ALA A 195 -11.39 -11.07 19.50
N ARG A 196 -10.66 -11.25 18.41
CA ARG A 196 -9.33 -10.68 18.16
C ARG A 196 -9.36 -9.46 17.23
N TRP A 197 -10.52 -9.19 16.64
CA TRP A 197 -10.74 -7.98 15.87
C TRP A 197 -10.96 -6.82 16.85
N SER A 198 -9.90 -6.22 17.32
CA SER A 198 -9.95 -4.94 18.00
C SER A 198 -10.16 -3.81 16.96
N GLY A 199 -11.27 -3.86 16.23
CA GLY A 199 -11.83 -2.71 15.55
C GLY A 199 -12.38 -1.82 16.65
N ASN A 200 -11.91 -0.61 16.73
CA ASN A 200 -12.29 0.46 17.61
C ASN A 200 -13.42 0.14 18.61
N ARG A 201 -13.07 -0.25 19.82
CA ARG A 201 -14.02 -0.28 20.95
C ARG A 201 -14.60 1.11 21.25
N LYS A 202 -14.05 2.15 20.62
CA LYS A 202 -14.53 3.54 20.75
C LYS A 202 -15.69 3.89 19.83
N ASP A 203 -16.00 3.04 18.83
CA ASP A 203 -17.12 3.28 17.89
C ASP A 203 -18.33 2.37 18.20
N ASP A 204 -18.36 1.67 19.35
CA ASP A 204 -19.53 0.95 19.80
C ASP A 204 -20.47 1.95 20.53
N PRO A 205 -21.65 2.27 19.97
CA PRO A 205 -22.54 3.31 20.54
C PRO A 205 -23.09 2.99 21.94
N LYS A 206 -22.78 1.80 22.48
CA LYS A 206 -23.31 1.29 23.75
C LYS A 206 -22.45 1.57 24.98
N GLU A 207 -21.22 2.09 24.84
CA GLU A 207 -20.36 2.39 26.00
C GLU A 207 -20.40 3.88 26.43
N ASN A 208 -21.08 4.77 25.68
CA ASN A 208 -21.25 6.17 26.03
C ASN A 208 -22.56 6.49 26.78
N GLY A 209 -23.22 5.48 27.31
CA GLY A 209 -24.52 5.62 28.00
C GLY A 209 -24.61 4.87 29.32
N GLN A 210 -23.59 5.00 30.20
CA GLN A 210 -23.72 4.78 31.64
C GLN A 210 -22.83 5.75 32.39
#